data_600339691dac1e8ce7e0acaccf83f9f1
#
_entry.id   600339691dac1e8ce7e0acaccf83f9f1
#
_cell.length_a   1.000
_cell.length_b   1.000
_cell.length_c   1.000
_cell.angle_alpha   90.00
_cell.angle_beta   90.00
_cell.angle_gamma   90.00
#
_symmetry.space_group_name_H-M   'P 1'
#
loop_
_entity.id
_entity.type
_entity.pdbx_description
1 polymer ?
#
loop_
_entity_poly.entity_id
_entity_poly.type
_entity_poly.pdbx_seq_one_letter_code
_entity_poly.pdbx_strand_id
1 'polypeptide(L)'
;MSVAAPGLARAENGATLDVRRGMEATFAVTIADGRIALGPPRISRLGTAQPNDGEITVGVEPGGMTPYAKLRVTEKSAAPIDFMATGFIDRIEIDEIALCGRLDRPVTERIAAGSWRVSLNRFAVGTGVDTCK
;
A
#
# COMPACT_ATOMS: atom_id res chain seq x y z
N MET A 1 -13.16 -24.26 14.57
CA MET A 1 -12.74 -23.91 13.22
C MET A 1 -13.10 -22.47 12.92
N SER A 2 -12.16 -21.78 12.40
CA SER A 2 -12.38 -20.40 12.01
C SER A 2 -12.86 -20.34 10.57
N VAL A 3 -13.93 -19.64 10.36
CA VAL A 3 -14.40 -19.37 9.01
C VAL A 3 -13.81 -18.05 8.58
N ALA A 4 -13.11 -18.05 7.47
CA ALA A 4 -12.57 -16.80 6.93
C ALA A 4 -13.72 -15.89 6.55
N ALA A 5 -13.65 -14.63 6.93
CA ALA A 5 -14.66 -13.67 6.52
C ALA A 5 -14.63 -13.53 5.01
N PRO A 6 -15.79 -13.61 4.34
CA PRO A 6 -15.84 -13.42 2.90
C PRO A 6 -15.30 -12.04 2.52
N GLY A 7 -14.54 -11.97 1.46
CA GLY A 7 -14.03 -10.71 0.96
C GLY A 7 -12.73 -10.22 1.60
N LEU A 8 -12.23 -10.91 2.62
CA LEU A 8 -10.93 -10.59 3.18
C LEU A 8 -9.84 -11.35 2.46
N ALA A 9 -8.86 -10.64 1.96
CA ALA A 9 -7.67 -11.23 1.39
C ALA A 9 -6.63 -11.41 2.48
N ARG A 10 -5.96 -12.52 2.49
CA ARG A 10 -4.87 -12.74 3.42
C ARG A 10 -3.59 -12.17 2.85
N ALA A 11 -2.90 -11.39 3.64
CA ALA A 11 -1.70 -10.70 3.20
C ALA A 11 -0.41 -11.43 3.55
N GLU A 12 -0.48 -12.54 4.27
CA GLU A 12 0.73 -13.20 4.71
C GLU A 12 1.53 -13.80 3.55
N ASN A 13 0.87 -14.22 2.49
CA ASN A 13 1.57 -14.84 1.37
C ASN A 13 0.93 -14.42 0.06
N GLY A 14 1.55 -13.50 -0.64
CA GLY A 14 1.20 -13.19 -2.00
C GLY A 14 -0.04 -12.34 -2.22
N ALA A 15 -0.66 -11.84 -1.17
CA ALA A 15 -1.75 -10.88 -1.35
C ALA A 15 -1.17 -9.60 -1.93
N THR A 16 -1.76 -9.10 -3.01
CA THR A 16 -1.30 -7.90 -3.70
C THR A 16 -2.46 -6.97 -4.00
N LEU A 17 -2.14 -5.69 -4.03
CA LEU A 17 -3.07 -4.65 -4.45
C LEU A 17 -2.39 -3.81 -5.52
N ASP A 18 -3.05 -3.62 -6.65
CA ASP A 18 -2.51 -2.79 -7.72
C ASP A 18 -3.12 -1.39 -7.64
N VAL A 19 -2.28 -0.38 -7.73
CA VAL A 19 -2.71 1.01 -7.78
C VAL A 19 -2.11 1.64 -9.03
N ARG A 20 -2.96 2.28 -9.80
CA ARG A 20 -2.51 2.95 -11.02
C ARG A 20 -2.09 4.38 -10.73
N ARG A 21 -1.21 4.88 -11.57
CA ARG A 21 -0.77 6.27 -11.51
C ARG A 21 -1.97 7.20 -11.66
N GLY A 22 -2.04 8.20 -10.80
CA GLY A 22 -3.15 9.14 -10.77
C GLY A 22 -4.32 8.68 -9.90
N MET A 23 -4.21 7.52 -9.29
CA MET A 23 -5.27 6.93 -8.47
C MET A 23 -4.78 6.67 -7.06
N GLU A 24 -5.71 6.40 -6.18
CA GLU A 24 -5.38 5.96 -4.83
C GLU A 24 -6.29 4.79 -4.44
N ALA A 25 -5.76 3.92 -3.59
CA ALA A 25 -6.50 2.79 -3.05
C ALA A 25 -6.61 2.96 -1.54
N THR A 26 -7.81 2.75 -1.01
CA THR A 26 -8.05 2.76 0.43
C THR A 26 -8.61 1.40 0.82
N PHE A 27 -8.00 0.77 1.79
CA PHE A 27 -8.36 -0.59 2.16
C PHE A 27 -8.22 -0.79 3.66
N ALA A 28 -9.10 -1.63 4.21
CA ALA A 28 -9.05 -2.00 5.61
C ALA A 28 -7.91 -2.99 5.87
N VAL A 29 -7.28 -2.85 7.02
CA VAL A 29 -6.25 -3.78 7.48
C VAL A 29 -6.66 -4.32 8.83
N THR A 30 -6.85 -5.62 8.90
CA THR A 30 -7.19 -6.31 10.15
C THR A 30 -5.98 -7.08 10.63
N ILE A 31 -5.63 -6.88 11.89
CA ILE A 31 -4.50 -7.57 12.50
C ILE A 31 -5.06 -8.49 13.57
N ALA A 32 -4.77 -9.79 13.47
CA ALA A 32 -5.20 -10.77 14.44
C ALA A 32 -4.14 -11.87 14.54
N ASP A 33 -3.68 -12.13 15.74
CA ASP A 33 -2.67 -13.17 16.00
C ASP A 33 -1.41 -12.99 15.15
N GLY A 34 -0.99 -11.73 14.96
CA GLY A 34 0.19 -11.43 14.17
C GLY A 34 -0.02 -11.55 12.67
N ARG A 35 -1.24 -11.84 12.24
CA ARG A 35 -1.55 -11.98 10.82
C ARG A 35 -2.30 -10.75 10.33
N ILE A 36 -2.08 -10.45 9.07
CA ILE A 36 -2.73 -9.31 8.43
C ILE A 36 -3.71 -9.82 7.39
N ALA A 37 -4.91 -9.26 7.42
CA ALA A 37 -5.90 -9.47 6.38
C ALA A 37 -6.28 -8.12 5.79
N LEU A 38 -6.35 -8.06 4.46
CA LEU A 38 -6.71 -6.85 3.74
C LEU A 38 -8.15 -6.95 3.27
N GLY A 39 -8.89 -5.86 3.46
CA GLY A 39 -10.21 -5.75 2.86
C GLY A 39 -10.12 -5.37 1.39
N PRO A 40 -11.24 -5.45 0.66
CA PRO A 40 -11.26 -5.04 -0.74
C PRO A 40 -10.97 -3.54 -0.85
N PRO A 41 -10.14 -3.14 -1.80
CA PRO A 41 -9.78 -1.73 -1.94
C PRO A 41 -10.90 -0.91 -2.58
N ARG A 42 -11.02 0.32 -2.11
CA ARG A 42 -11.79 1.35 -2.80
C ARG A 42 -10.81 2.15 -3.64
N ILE A 43 -11.04 2.21 -4.93
CA ILE A 43 -10.17 2.95 -5.84
C ILE A 43 -10.83 4.29 -6.16
N SER A 44 -10.05 5.37 -6.05
CA SER A 44 -10.54 6.71 -6.30
C SER A 44 -9.45 7.55 -6.92
N ARG A 45 -9.79 8.76 -7.35
CA ARG A 45 -8.81 9.71 -7.85
C ARG A 45 -7.95 10.22 -6.71
N LEU A 46 -6.73 10.58 -7.05
CA LEU A 46 -5.80 11.15 -6.08
C LEU A 46 -6.41 12.33 -5.32
N GLY A 47 -6.17 12.35 -4.02
CA GLY A 47 -6.57 13.45 -3.16
C GLY A 47 -8.03 13.44 -2.75
N THR A 48 -8.80 12.42 -3.12
CA THR A 48 -10.22 12.37 -2.78
C THR A 48 -10.53 11.47 -1.60
N ALA A 49 -9.71 10.47 -1.33
CA ALA A 49 -9.96 9.52 -0.27
C ALA A 49 -9.22 9.88 1.01
N GLN A 50 -9.86 9.59 2.13
CA GLN A 50 -9.25 9.67 3.44
C GLN A 50 -9.42 8.31 4.11
N PRO A 51 -8.38 7.77 4.75
CA PRO A 51 -8.56 6.51 5.46
C PRO A 51 -9.40 6.73 6.71
N ASN A 52 -10.31 5.82 6.97
CA ASN A 52 -11.01 5.73 8.23
C ASN A 52 -10.13 4.94 9.21
N ASP A 53 -10.54 4.89 10.48
CA ASP A 53 -9.81 4.08 11.45
C ASP A 53 -9.75 2.64 10.97
N GLY A 54 -8.58 2.05 11.03
CA GLY A 54 -8.33 0.70 10.56
C GLY A 54 -7.95 0.61 9.08
N GLU A 55 -7.82 1.73 8.39
CA GLU A 55 -7.57 1.74 6.96
C GLU A 55 -6.24 2.37 6.59
N ILE A 56 -5.79 2.06 5.38
CA ILE A 56 -4.61 2.66 4.75
C ILE A 56 -5.03 3.20 3.40
N THR A 57 -4.53 4.39 3.06
CA THR A 57 -4.68 4.95 1.72
C THR A 57 -3.31 5.07 1.08
N VAL A 58 -3.16 4.54 -0.12
CA VAL A 58 -1.93 4.64 -0.92
C VAL A 58 -2.28 5.31 -2.24
N GLY A 59 -1.65 6.45 -2.49
CA GLY A 59 -1.80 7.16 -3.75
C GLY A 59 -0.54 7.09 -4.58
N VAL A 60 -0.70 7.05 -5.90
CA VAL A 60 0.41 7.06 -6.85
C VAL A 60 0.34 8.34 -7.65
N GLU A 61 1.18 9.31 -7.27
CA GLU A 61 1.20 10.61 -7.93
C GLU A 61 2.14 10.58 -9.12
N PRO A 62 1.72 11.11 -10.27
CA PRO A 62 2.63 11.23 -11.40
C PRO A 62 3.83 12.10 -11.06
N GLY A 63 5.00 11.70 -11.51
CA GLY A 63 6.23 12.44 -11.27
C GLY A 63 6.51 13.54 -12.27
N GLY A 64 5.51 14.02 -12.98
CA GLY A 64 5.70 15.02 -14.02
C GLY A 64 6.46 14.46 -15.20
N MET A 65 7.56 15.11 -15.57
CA MET A 65 8.37 14.68 -16.70
C MET A 65 9.45 13.67 -16.33
N THR A 66 9.45 13.20 -15.09
CA THR A 66 10.43 12.22 -14.63
C THR A 66 9.88 10.81 -14.78
N PRO A 67 10.76 9.79 -14.84
CA PRO A 67 10.32 8.40 -14.86
C PRO A 67 9.88 7.89 -13.49
N TYR A 68 9.83 8.75 -12.49
CA TYR A 68 9.45 8.38 -11.14
C TYR A 68 8.00 8.74 -10.86
N ALA A 69 7.36 7.92 -10.06
CA ALA A 69 6.12 8.26 -9.41
C ALA A 69 6.39 8.52 -7.94
N LYS A 70 5.48 9.20 -7.28
CA LYS A 70 5.57 9.45 -5.85
C LYS A 70 4.47 8.65 -5.18
N LEU A 71 4.84 7.79 -4.25
CA LEU A 71 3.88 7.06 -3.44
C LEU A 71 3.61 7.86 -2.17
N ARG A 72 2.35 8.07 -1.87
CA ARG A 72 1.94 8.71 -0.63
C ARG A 72 1.09 7.75 0.16
N VAL A 73 1.52 7.45 1.37
CA VAL A 73 0.88 6.46 2.23
C VAL A 73 0.38 7.14 3.49
N THR A 74 -0.89 7.00 3.78
CA THR A 74 -1.49 7.49 5.02
C THR A 74 -2.11 6.29 5.74
N GLU A 75 -1.65 6.02 6.95
CA GLU A 75 -2.09 4.87 7.71
C GLU A 75 -2.88 5.28 8.94
N LYS A 76 -4.04 4.67 9.12
CA LYS A 76 -4.84 4.73 10.34
C LYS A 76 -5.14 3.34 10.87
N SER A 77 -4.30 2.38 10.54
CA SER A 77 -4.38 1.02 11.01
C SER A 77 -4.07 0.94 12.50
N ALA A 78 -4.41 -0.19 13.13
CA ALA A 78 -4.20 -0.39 14.57
C ALA A 78 -2.71 -0.41 14.95
N ALA A 79 -1.85 -0.70 14.00
CA ALA A 79 -0.40 -0.68 14.17
C ALA A 79 0.23 -0.21 12.86
N PRO A 80 1.48 0.29 12.88
CA PRO A 80 2.16 0.60 11.63
C PRO A 80 2.28 -0.64 10.76
N ILE A 81 2.04 -0.49 9.47
CA ILE A 81 2.10 -1.60 8.51
C ILE A 81 3.19 -1.27 7.50
N ASP A 82 4.16 -2.15 7.39
CA ASP A 82 5.20 -2.08 6.38
C ASP A 82 4.78 -2.90 5.17
N PHE A 83 5.19 -2.49 4.00
CA PHE A 83 4.92 -3.28 2.80
C PHE A 83 5.91 -2.91 1.70
N MET A 84 5.95 -3.74 0.67
CA MET A 84 6.76 -3.50 -0.50
C MET A 84 5.89 -2.91 -1.61
N ALA A 85 6.48 -2.04 -2.39
CA ALA A 85 5.84 -1.51 -3.58
C ALA A 85 6.71 -1.84 -4.77
N THR A 86 6.11 -2.45 -5.78
CA THR A 86 6.79 -2.85 -7.00
C THR A 86 6.24 -2.04 -8.16
N GLY A 87 7.11 -1.33 -8.85
CA GLY A 87 6.73 -0.50 -9.99
C GLY A 87 6.89 -1.27 -11.28
N PHE A 88 5.92 -1.08 -12.19
CA PHE A 88 5.88 -1.78 -13.47
C PHE A 88 5.76 -0.82 -14.63
N ILE A 89 6.35 -1.21 -15.75
CA ILE A 89 5.98 -0.72 -17.07
C ILE A 89 5.40 -1.93 -17.80
N ASP A 90 4.12 -1.87 -18.12
CA ASP A 90 3.38 -3.02 -18.62
C ASP A 90 3.52 -4.23 -17.67
N ARG A 91 4.18 -5.28 -18.11
CA ARG A 91 4.39 -6.49 -17.31
C ARG A 91 5.79 -6.57 -16.75
N ILE A 92 6.62 -5.57 -17.03
CA ILE A 92 8.02 -5.60 -16.64
C ILE A 92 8.19 -4.87 -15.32
N GLU A 93 8.71 -5.58 -14.34
CA GLU A 93 9.06 -4.98 -13.06
C GLU A 93 10.31 -4.13 -13.25
N ILE A 94 10.26 -2.87 -12.82
CA ILE A 94 11.37 -1.95 -13.00
C ILE A 94 11.93 -1.42 -11.70
N ASP A 95 11.20 -1.57 -10.59
CA ASP A 95 11.69 -1.08 -9.30
C ASP A 95 10.95 -1.77 -8.17
N GLU A 96 11.59 -1.81 -7.02
CA GLU A 96 10.96 -2.32 -5.80
C GLU A 96 11.48 -1.51 -4.62
N ILE A 97 10.58 -0.99 -3.80
CA ILE A 97 10.95 -0.21 -2.63
C ILE A 97 10.19 -0.70 -1.41
N ALA A 98 10.79 -0.49 -0.24
CA ALA A 98 10.14 -0.78 1.03
C ALA A 98 9.48 0.50 1.54
N LEU A 99 8.23 0.36 1.98
CA LEU A 99 7.50 1.43 2.63
C LEU A 99 7.33 1.08 4.09
N CYS A 100 7.89 1.91 4.94
CA CYS A 100 7.82 1.71 6.39
C CYS A 100 6.63 2.48 6.92
N GLY A 101 5.71 1.78 7.57
CA GLY A 101 4.47 2.38 8.04
C GLY A 101 4.67 3.35 9.18
N ARG A 102 3.94 4.46 9.13
CA ARG A 102 3.91 5.46 10.19
C ARG A 102 2.47 5.84 10.46
N LEU A 103 2.09 5.90 11.73
CA LEU A 103 0.74 6.31 12.13
C LEU A 103 0.68 7.81 12.39
N ASP A 104 1.80 8.44 12.65
CA ASP A 104 1.86 9.83 13.07
C ASP A 104 1.94 10.82 11.93
N ARG A 105 2.21 10.34 10.71
CA ARG A 105 2.32 11.23 9.55
C ARG A 105 2.25 10.41 8.25
N PRO A 106 1.89 11.06 7.14
CA PRO A 106 2.00 10.40 5.83
C PRO A 106 3.46 10.11 5.48
N VAL A 107 3.66 9.05 4.75
CA VAL A 107 4.98 8.66 4.22
C VAL A 107 4.97 8.88 2.72
N THR A 108 6.03 9.46 2.19
CA THR A 108 6.18 9.70 0.77
C THR A 108 7.49 9.12 0.30
N GLU A 109 7.44 8.31 -0.77
CA GLU A 109 8.62 7.69 -1.36
C GLU A 109 8.54 7.76 -2.87
N ARG A 110 9.69 7.79 -3.53
CA ARG A 110 9.75 7.75 -4.98
C ARG A 110 9.96 6.32 -5.45
N ILE A 111 9.29 5.97 -6.53
CA ILE A 111 9.44 4.66 -7.16
C ILE A 111 9.53 4.86 -8.67
N ALA A 112 10.42 4.11 -9.32
CA ALA A 112 10.44 4.09 -10.76
C ALA A 112 9.22 3.31 -11.22
N ALA A 113 8.28 4.01 -11.79
CA ALA A 113 7.07 3.42 -12.32
C ALA A 113 6.74 4.26 -13.54
N GLY A 114 7.34 3.88 -14.63
CA GLY A 114 7.31 4.73 -15.83
C GLY A 114 5.95 5.02 -16.34
N SER A 115 4.95 4.27 -15.94
CA SER A 115 3.69 4.51 -16.58
C SER A 115 2.49 4.26 -15.71
N TRP A 116 2.32 3.08 -15.16
CA TRP A 116 0.94 2.74 -15.01
C TRP A 116 0.58 2.13 -13.68
N ARG A 117 1.45 1.30 -13.13
CA ARG A 117 1.00 0.42 -12.08
C ARG A 117 2.06 0.23 -11.02
N VAL A 118 1.61 0.29 -9.77
CA VAL A 118 2.41 -0.07 -8.61
C VAL A 118 1.67 -1.20 -7.91
N SER A 119 2.36 -2.29 -7.64
CA SER A 119 1.81 -3.41 -6.89
C SER A 119 2.27 -3.33 -5.44
N LEU A 120 1.32 -3.33 -4.52
CA LEU A 120 1.60 -3.33 -3.09
C LEU A 120 1.54 -4.76 -2.60
N ASN A 121 2.59 -5.18 -1.88
CA ASN A 121 2.70 -6.59 -1.48
C ASN A 121 3.55 -6.72 -0.21
N ARG A 122 3.62 -7.94 0.32
CA ARG A 122 4.42 -8.29 1.50
C ARG A 122 4.11 -7.41 2.70
N PHE A 123 2.84 -7.32 3.03
CA PHE A 123 2.40 -6.55 4.18
C PHE A 123 2.80 -7.22 5.48
N ALA A 124 3.30 -6.44 6.43
CA ALA A 124 3.71 -6.93 7.74
C ALA A 124 3.52 -5.85 8.77
N VAL A 125 3.30 -6.25 10.03
CA VAL A 125 3.26 -5.30 11.13
C VAL A 125 4.66 -4.73 11.32
N GLY A 126 4.76 -3.42 11.28
CA GLY A 126 6.01 -2.71 11.40
C GLY A 126 6.27 -2.19 12.80
N THR A 127 7.40 -1.52 12.95
CA THR A 127 7.81 -0.95 14.22
C THR A 127 7.53 0.54 14.34
N GLY A 128 7.13 1.17 13.24
CA GLY A 128 6.90 2.62 13.22
C GLY A 128 8.16 3.43 13.11
N VAL A 129 9.28 2.80 12.74
CA VAL A 129 10.54 3.51 12.48
C VAL A 129 10.77 3.64 10.98
N ASP A 130 11.73 4.49 10.60
CA ASP A 130 11.94 4.81 9.19
C ASP A 130 12.70 3.73 8.41
N THR A 131 13.18 2.71 9.07
CA THR A 131 13.89 1.61 8.40
C THR A 131 13.17 0.31 8.63
N CYS A 132 12.73 -0.31 7.56
CA CYS A 132 11.97 -1.56 7.62
C CYS A 132 12.50 -2.62 6.67
N LYS A 133 13.78 -2.60 6.44
CA LYS A 133 14.41 -3.53 5.50
C LYS A 133 14.56 -4.94 6.03
#